data_e52fcaf7d2ab7a7322d2b7eb99e69394
#
_entry.id   e52fcaf7d2ab7a7322d2b7eb99e69394
#
_cell.length_a   1.000
_cell.length_b   1.000
_cell.length_c   1.000
_cell.angle_alpha   90.00
_cell.angle_beta   90.00
_cell.angle_gamma   90.00
#
_symmetry.space_group_name_H-M   'P 1'
#
loop_
_entity.id
_entity.type
_entity.pdbx_description
1 polymer ?
#
loop_
_entity_poly.entity_id
_entity_poly.type
_entity_poly.pdbx_seq_one_letter_code
_entity_poly.pdbx_strand_id
1 'polypeptide(L)'
;MCGPIYSKVRCDFHFCVFSQVHCNISPISYIAVYCFAAIIVFMSMSLIPHTLDIILPLNESRPVLPPYRGYYFVDIREYFFQIFWHAVVAWEIVIAGIIAHDCLFVTYVEHVCSKFAITGFHYQHLFHDTNKVKIISLINPNDIYLSKKVALLVRKHREALEYAQLLEDTFTIPFAMQILIVTIGMSITLLQITQENSDILEATRYVFYIIGQLIHLFFLSFEGQRLIDHSLQICDKMYSSCWYKASMKLQKMIMLVMMKSLHPSFLSAGKVYIFSLQSFTMILQTSMSYFTVLASFQ
;
A
#
# COMPACT_ATOMS: atom_id res chain seq x y z
N MET A 1 10.60 24.24 -36.66
CA MET A 1 10.48 25.03 -35.41
C MET A 1 9.48 24.36 -34.47
N CYS A 2 9.94 23.34 -33.72
CA CYS A 2 9.12 22.57 -32.75
C CYS A 2 9.62 22.79 -31.30
N GLY A 3 10.03 24.03 -30.97
CA GLY A 3 10.76 24.29 -29.74
C GLY A 3 9.97 24.44 -28.43
N PRO A 4 8.92 25.27 -28.32
CA PRO A 4 8.46 25.63 -26.97
C PRO A 4 7.38 24.71 -26.37
N ILE A 5 6.59 24.01 -27.20
CA ILE A 5 5.50 23.16 -26.68
C ILE A 5 6.00 21.78 -26.27
N TYR A 6 6.97 21.23 -26.99
CA TYR A 6 7.58 19.93 -26.65
C TYR A 6 8.43 20.02 -25.39
N SER A 7 9.10 21.16 -25.16
CA SER A 7 9.85 21.43 -23.92
C SER A 7 8.89 21.62 -22.74
N LYS A 8 7.76 22.28 -22.92
CA LYS A 8 6.76 22.49 -21.87
C LYS A 8 6.05 21.19 -21.48
N VAL A 9 5.65 20.36 -22.47
CA VAL A 9 5.09 19.02 -22.22
C VAL A 9 6.11 18.09 -21.57
N ARG A 10 7.39 18.19 -21.92
CA ARG A 10 8.47 17.42 -21.29
C ARG A 10 8.77 17.93 -19.86
N CYS A 11 8.72 19.24 -19.62
CA CYS A 11 8.85 19.84 -18.29
C CYS A 11 7.67 19.48 -17.39
N ASP A 12 6.44 19.58 -17.90
CA ASP A 12 5.23 19.20 -17.15
C ASP A 12 5.23 17.70 -16.82
N PHE A 13 5.75 16.88 -17.72
CA PHE A 13 5.93 15.44 -17.56
C PHE A 13 6.98 15.10 -16.49
N HIS A 14 8.18 15.66 -16.58
CA HIS A 14 9.22 15.49 -15.56
C HIS A 14 8.79 16.07 -14.21
N PHE A 15 8.10 17.20 -14.21
CA PHE A 15 7.59 17.81 -13.00
C PHE A 15 6.45 17.00 -12.40
N CYS A 16 5.56 16.42 -13.20
CA CYS A 16 4.47 15.55 -12.73
C CYS A 16 5.02 14.23 -12.15
N VAL A 17 5.97 13.59 -12.83
CA VAL A 17 6.64 12.37 -12.34
C VAL A 17 7.50 12.69 -11.11
N PHE A 18 8.27 13.78 -11.13
CA PHE A 18 9.11 14.20 -10.01
C PHE A 18 8.28 14.65 -8.80
N SER A 19 7.18 15.39 -9.03
CA SER A 19 6.23 15.77 -7.99
C SER A 19 5.52 14.57 -7.40
N GLN A 20 5.14 13.58 -8.22
CA GLN A 20 4.50 12.34 -7.78
C GLN A 20 5.47 11.48 -6.99
N VAL A 21 6.71 11.31 -7.44
CA VAL A 21 7.77 10.60 -6.71
C VAL A 21 8.12 11.32 -5.41
N HIS A 22 8.22 12.66 -5.41
CA HIS A 22 8.55 13.43 -4.20
C HIS A 22 7.39 13.45 -3.19
N CYS A 23 6.13 13.47 -3.66
CA CYS A 23 4.95 13.36 -2.83
C CYS A 23 4.85 11.98 -2.16
N ASN A 24 5.44 10.93 -2.75
CA ASN A 24 5.34 9.54 -2.29
C ASN A 24 6.52 9.05 -1.44
N ILE A 25 7.67 9.72 -1.49
CA ILE A 25 8.76 9.47 -0.53
C ILE A 25 8.35 9.90 0.89
N SER A 26 7.54 10.94 1.00
CA SER A 26 7.03 11.46 2.26
C SER A 26 6.25 10.41 3.08
N PRO A 27 5.21 9.71 2.56
CA PRO A 27 4.48 8.71 3.34
C PRO A 27 5.32 7.51 3.77
N ILE A 28 6.24 7.03 2.94
CA ILE A 28 7.16 5.93 3.30
C ILE A 28 8.05 6.35 4.48
N SER A 29 8.58 7.57 4.45
CA SER A 29 9.39 8.11 5.54
C SER A 29 8.58 8.23 6.83
N TYR A 30 7.33 8.69 6.77
CA TYR A 30 6.45 8.77 7.94
C TYR A 30 6.13 7.39 8.52
N ILE A 31 5.92 6.38 7.68
CA ILE A 31 5.66 5.00 8.14
C ILE A 31 6.89 4.44 8.83
N ALA A 32 8.09 4.61 8.26
CA ALA A 32 9.31 4.16 8.89
C ALA A 32 9.51 4.83 10.27
N VAL A 33 9.36 6.16 10.35
CA VAL A 33 9.45 6.91 11.62
C VAL A 33 8.40 6.42 12.62
N TYR A 34 7.16 6.22 12.17
CA TYR A 34 6.08 5.68 13.01
C TYR A 34 6.42 4.29 13.55
N CYS A 35 6.90 3.38 12.71
CA CYS A 35 7.30 2.04 13.12
C CYS A 35 8.43 2.08 14.17
N PHE A 36 9.47 2.88 13.93
CA PHE A 36 10.56 3.03 14.90
C PHE A 36 10.08 3.63 16.23
N ALA A 37 9.24 4.67 16.18
CA ALA A 37 8.66 5.27 17.39
C ALA A 37 7.78 4.27 18.15
N ALA A 38 6.96 3.49 17.45
CA ALA A 38 6.12 2.46 18.04
C ALA A 38 6.94 1.37 18.76
N ILE A 39 8.08 0.95 18.16
CA ILE A 39 8.99 -0.01 18.82
C ILE A 39 9.55 0.58 20.09
N ILE A 40 10.06 1.81 20.05
CA ILE A 40 10.64 2.47 21.23
C ILE A 40 9.60 2.55 22.34
N VAL A 41 8.37 2.96 22.03
CA VAL A 41 7.28 3.02 23.02
C VAL A 41 6.94 1.63 23.55
N PHE A 42 6.78 0.63 22.67
CA PHE A 42 6.46 -0.74 23.07
C PHE A 42 7.53 -1.37 23.97
N MET A 43 8.81 -1.18 23.63
CA MET A 43 9.93 -1.69 24.43
C MET A 43 10.09 -0.94 25.74
N SER A 44 9.88 0.39 25.75
CA SER A 44 9.97 1.19 26.97
C SER A 44 8.94 0.78 28.04
N MET A 45 7.77 0.29 27.63
CA MET A 45 6.76 -0.24 28.57
C MET A 45 7.27 -1.40 29.41
N SER A 46 8.21 -2.21 28.91
CA SER A 46 8.82 -3.31 29.67
C SER A 46 9.77 -2.81 30.77
N LEU A 47 10.30 -1.60 30.61
CA LEU A 47 11.21 -1.00 31.62
C LEU A 47 10.45 -0.27 32.73
N ILE A 48 9.13 0.03 32.54
CA ILE A 48 8.34 0.78 33.53
C ILE A 48 8.34 0.13 34.92
N PRO A 49 8.07 -1.18 35.11
CA PRO A 49 8.09 -1.78 36.42
C PRO A 49 9.46 -1.66 37.11
N HIS A 50 10.54 -1.87 36.34
CA HIS A 50 11.91 -1.78 36.86
C HIS A 50 12.29 -0.35 37.26
N THR A 51 11.95 0.64 36.46
CA THR A 51 12.22 2.05 36.77
C THR A 51 11.37 2.53 37.95
N LEU A 52 10.13 2.07 38.06
CA LEU A 52 9.26 2.37 39.20
C LEU A 52 9.77 1.74 40.50
N ASP A 53 10.39 0.55 40.48
CA ASP A 53 10.97 -0.06 41.66
C ASP A 53 12.21 0.71 42.18
N ILE A 54 12.92 1.42 41.28
CA ILE A 54 14.06 2.28 41.66
C ILE A 54 13.56 3.61 42.24
N ILE A 55 12.52 4.24 41.62
CA ILE A 55 12.05 5.58 42.00
C ILE A 55 11.09 5.52 43.21
N LEU A 56 10.23 4.50 43.25
CA LEU A 56 9.18 4.29 44.24
C LEU A 56 9.24 2.84 44.74
N PRO A 57 10.25 2.48 45.56
CA PRO A 57 10.38 1.13 46.06
C PRO A 57 9.17 0.75 46.93
N LEU A 58 8.54 -0.39 46.63
CA LEU A 58 7.55 -1.03 47.49
C LEU A 58 8.21 -2.12 48.38
N ASN A 59 7.48 -2.55 49.37
CA ASN A 59 7.94 -3.68 50.25
C ASN A 59 8.08 -5.00 49.49
N GLU A 60 7.35 -5.14 48.39
CA GLU A 60 7.44 -6.26 47.44
C GLU A 60 7.81 -5.75 46.04
N SER A 61 8.80 -6.42 45.39
CA SER A 61 9.20 -6.06 44.03
C SER A 61 8.05 -6.29 43.04
N ARG A 62 7.82 -5.33 42.11
CA ARG A 62 6.80 -5.43 41.08
C ARG A 62 7.07 -6.63 40.16
N PRO A 63 6.00 -7.21 39.50
CA PRO A 63 6.18 -8.29 38.55
C PRO A 63 7.02 -7.77 37.36
N VAL A 64 8.04 -8.57 37.00
CA VAL A 64 8.90 -8.28 35.85
C VAL A 64 8.10 -8.55 34.56
N LEU A 65 8.01 -7.56 33.71
CA LEU A 65 7.27 -7.63 32.44
C LEU A 65 8.24 -7.74 31.26
N PRO A 66 8.57 -8.96 30.77
CA PRO A 66 9.41 -9.07 29.57
C PRO A 66 8.74 -8.45 28.36
N PRO A 67 9.48 -8.03 27.31
CA PRO A 67 8.92 -7.43 26.10
C PRO A 67 7.89 -8.33 25.42
N TYR A 68 8.07 -9.64 25.44
CA TYR A 68 7.08 -10.65 25.05
C TYR A 68 7.22 -11.89 25.95
N ARG A 69 6.13 -12.61 26.13
CA ARG A 69 6.13 -13.85 26.91
C ARG A 69 6.82 -14.95 26.12
N GLY A 70 7.93 -15.43 26.63
CA GLY A 70 8.70 -16.53 26.08
C GLY A 70 9.33 -17.35 27.20
N TYR A 71 9.57 -18.62 26.92
CA TYR A 71 10.27 -19.49 27.86
C TYR A 71 11.76 -19.52 27.53
N TYR A 72 12.57 -18.87 28.37
CA TYR A 72 14.00 -18.71 28.14
C TYR A 72 14.89 -19.75 28.86
N PHE A 73 14.29 -20.72 29.58
CA PHE A 73 15.00 -21.72 30.39
C PHE A 73 15.93 -21.16 31.48
N VAL A 74 15.82 -19.86 31.76
CA VAL A 74 16.58 -19.13 32.79
C VAL A 74 15.64 -18.28 33.63
N ASP A 75 16.10 -17.85 34.81
CA ASP A 75 15.33 -16.95 35.68
C ASP A 75 15.23 -15.55 35.02
N ILE A 76 13.99 -15.13 34.72
CA ILE A 76 13.70 -13.86 34.03
C ILE A 76 14.15 -12.66 34.88
N ARG A 77 14.14 -12.76 36.20
CA ARG A 77 14.56 -11.65 37.09
C ARG A 77 16.07 -11.43 37.08
N GLU A 78 16.85 -12.50 37.11
CA GLU A 78 18.30 -12.43 37.11
C GLU A 78 18.86 -12.00 35.75
N TYR A 79 18.25 -12.49 34.63
CA TYR A 79 18.74 -12.25 33.28
C TYR A 79 17.86 -11.25 32.50
N PHE A 80 17.11 -10.37 33.19
CA PHE A 80 16.17 -9.45 32.58
C PHE A 80 16.79 -8.58 31.46
N PHE A 81 17.92 -7.97 31.70
CA PHE A 81 18.57 -7.09 30.72
C PHE A 81 19.08 -7.84 29.50
N GLN A 82 19.56 -9.05 29.63
CA GLN A 82 20.01 -9.89 28.53
C GLN A 82 18.80 -10.27 27.65
N ILE A 83 17.70 -10.70 28.27
CA ILE A 83 16.46 -11.04 27.62
C ILE A 83 15.88 -9.81 26.92
N PHE A 84 15.89 -8.65 27.58
CA PHE A 84 15.40 -7.38 27.04
C PHE A 84 16.20 -6.99 25.78
N TRP A 85 17.51 -6.96 25.82
CA TRP A 85 18.32 -6.60 24.65
C TRP A 85 18.20 -7.60 23.51
N HIS A 86 18.14 -8.90 23.83
CA HIS A 86 17.85 -9.93 22.83
C HIS A 86 16.51 -9.65 22.11
N ALA A 87 15.46 -9.32 22.86
CA ALA A 87 14.16 -8.98 22.34
C ALA A 87 14.20 -7.73 21.46
N VAL A 88 14.90 -6.66 21.90
CA VAL A 88 15.05 -5.42 21.12
C VAL A 88 15.69 -5.71 19.77
N VAL A 89 16.84 -6.40 19.75
CA VAL A 89 17.55 -6.72 18.50
C VAL A 89 16.71 -7.60 17.59
N ALA A 90 16.03 -8.62 18.14
CA ALA A 90 15.15 -9.48 17.34
C ALA A 90 14.01 -8.70 16.70
N TRP A 91 13.37 -7.81 17.44
CA TRP A 91 12.31 -6.95 16.91
C TRP A 91 12.81 -5.97 15.85
N GLU A 92 13.96 -5.34 16.04
CA GLU A 92 14.54 -4.44 15.04
C GLU A 92 14.80 -5.15 13.71
N ILE A 93 15.33 -6.38 13.75
CA ILE A 93 15.56 -7.17 12.53
C ILE A 93 14.24 -7.50 11.83
N VAL A 94 13.23 -7.95 12.58
CA VAL A 94 11.92 -8.30 12.00
C VAL A 94 11.26 -7.08 11.36
N ILE A 95 11.23 -5.95 12.07
CA ILE A 95 10.57 -4.73 11.56
C ILE A 95 11.34 -4.13 10.39
N ALA A 96 12.68 -4.14 10.43
CA ALA A 96 13.46 -3.72 9.27
C ALA A 96 13.14 -4.55 8.02
N GLY A 97 12.96 -5.88 8.19
CA GLY A 97 12.51 -6.77 7.11
C GLY A 97 11.13 -6.43 6.57
N ILE A 98 10.16 -6.17 7.44
CA ILE A 98 8.80 -5.78 7.05
C ILE A 98 8.81 -4.43 6.31
N ILE A 99 9.50 -3.41 6.87
CA ILE A 99 9.61 -2.10 6.24
C ILE A 99 10.28 -2.20 4.87
N ALA A 100 11.35 -2.99 4.73
CA ALA A 100 12.02 -3.18 3.44
C ALA A 100 11.09 -3.82 2.40
N HIS A 101 10.33 -4.85 2.79
CA HIS A 101 9.34 -5.50 1.94
C HIS A 101 8.23 -4.52 1.51
N ASP A 102 7.68 -3.75 2.44
CA ASP A 102 6.62 -2.79 2.16
C ASP A 102 7.12 -1.64 1.29
N CYS A 103 8.34 -1.14 1.50
CA CYS A 103 8.95 -0.12 0.66
C CYS A 103 9.14 -0.59 -0.78
N LEU A 104 9.58 -1.83 -0.98
CA LEU A 104 9.69 -2.44 -2.31
C LEU A 104 8.33 -2.54 -2.97
N PHE A 105 7.32 -3.04 -2.26
CA PHE A 105 5.96 -3.14 -2.76
C PHE A 105 5.41 -1.78 -3.20
N VAL A 106 5.46 -0.77 -2.33
CA VAL A 106 5.00 0.59 -2.65
C VAL A 106 5.72 1.16 -3.86
N THR A 107 7.04 0.98 -3.94
CA THR A 107 7.83 1.47 -5.08
C THR A 107 7.35 0.85 -6.40
N TYR A 108 7.04 -0.44 -6.41
CA TYR A 108 6.53 -1.11 -7.60
C TYR A 108 5.09 -0.68 -7.93
N VAL A 109 4.21 -0.53 -6.94
CA VAL A 109 2.84 -0.02 -7.14
C VAL A 109 2.89 1.38 -7.75
N GLU A 110 3.72 2.27 -7.20
CA GLU A 110 3.91 3.63 -7.72
C GLU A 110 4.43 3.64 -9.16
N HIS A 111 5.34 2.74 -9.48
CA HIS A 111 5.84 2.62 -10.84
C HIS A 111 4.72 2.23 -11.83
N VAL A 112 3.85 1.28 -11.45
CA VAL A 112 2.68 0.89 -12.27
C VAL A 112 1.69 2.05 -12.39
N CYS A 113 1.35 2.71 -11.27
CA CYS A 113 0.46 3.88 -11.26
C CYS A 113 0.98 5.00 -12.16
N SER A 114 2.28 5.26 -12.13
CA SER A 114 2.93 6.23 -13.02
C SER A 114 2.81 5.84 -14.49
N LYS A 115 2.98 4.56 -14.84
CA LYS A 115 2.78 4.07 -16.22
C LYS A 115 1.34 4.29 -16.69
N PHE A 116 0.34 4.00 -15.85
CA PHE A 116 -1.07 4.27 -16.15
C PHE A 116 -1.33 5.77 -16.28
N ALA A 117 -0.83 6.59 -15.37
CA ALA A 117 -1.01 8.05 -15.38
C ALA A 117 -0.46 8.68 -16.67
N ILE A 118 0.76 8.29 -17.07
CA ILE A 118 1.44 8.74 -18.29
C ILE A 118 0.66 8.33 -19.53
N THR A 119 0.24 7.07 -19.59
CA THR A 119 -0.53 6.55 -20.72
C THR A 119 -1.87 7.27 -20.85
N GLY A 120 -2.57 7.47 -19.74
CA GLY A 120 -3.81 8.23 -19.69
C GLY A 120 -3.65 9.70 -20.12
N PHE A 121 -2.56 10.37 -19.68
CA PHE A 121 -2.25 11.72 -20.13
C PHE A 121 -2.05 11.81 -21.65
N HIS A 122 -1.34 10.84 -22.23
CA HIS A 122 -1.13 10.79 -23.68
C HIS A 122 -2.44 10.52 -24.45
N TYR A 123 -3.35 9.69 -23.91
CA TYR A 123 -4.66 9.49 -24.50
C TYR A 123 -5.51 10.76 -24.46
N GLN A 124 -5.54 11.46 -23.34
CA GLN A 124 -6.28 12.71 -23.19
C GLN A 124 -5.85 13.78 -24.21
N HIS A 125 -4.56 13.87 -24.49
CA HIS A 125 -3.99 14.87 -25.41
C HIS A 125 -3.78 14.33 -26.84
N LEU A 126 -4.31 13.15 -27.16
CA LEU A 126 -4.08 12.47 -28.42
C LEU A 126 -4.48 13.33 -29.64
N PHE A 127 -5.58 14.06 -29.53
CA PHE A 127 -6.17 14.85 -30.63
C PHE A 127 -5.87 16.34 -30.54
N HIS A 128 -5.19 16.81 -29.50
CA HIS A 128 -4.91 18.24 -29.33
C HIS A 128 -3.95 18.79 -30.40
N ASP A 129 -2.99 17.98 -30.83
CA ASP A 129 -1.99 18.38 -31.84
C ASP A 129 -2.52 18.34 -33.27
N THR A 130 -3.61 17.60 -33.53
CA THR A 130 -4.18 17.45 -34.89
C THR A 130 -4.89 18.72 -35.41
N ASN A 131 -5.31 19.62 -34.53
CA ASN A 131 -5.90 20.89 -34.93
C ASN A 131 -4.91 21.85 -35.62
N LYS A 132 -3.60 21.61 -35.51
CA LYS A 132 -2.55 22.44 -36.13
C LYS A 132 -2.15 22.01 -37.56
N VAL A 133 -2.56 20.80 -37.98
CA VAL A 133 -2.10 20.20 -39.27
C VAL A 133 -3.20 20.19 -40.32
N LYS A 134 -4.27 20.96 -40.18
CA LYS A 134 -5.45 20.96 -41.05
C LYS A 134 -5.28 21.70 -42.40
N ILE A 135 -4.07 21.92 -42.89
CA ILE A 135 -3.82 22.49 -44.19
C ILE A 135 -2.94 21.54 -45.00
N ILE A 136 -3.49 21.05 -46.14
CA ILE A 136 -2.85 20.34 -47.25
C ILE A 136 -2.91 18.81 -47.20
N SER A 137 -3.79 18.30 -48.07
CA SER A 137 -3.67 17.19 -49.02
C SER A 137 -4.68 16.04 -48.93
N LEU A 138 -5.10 15.56 -50.08
CA LEU A 138 -6.18 14.62 -50.44
C LEU A 138 -5.95 13.14 -50.09
N ILE A 139 -4.83 12.79 -49.46
CA ILE A 139 -4.55 11.46 -48.89
C ILE A 139 -4.07 11.70 -47.48
N ASN A 140 -4.88 11.30 -46.44
CA ASN A 140 -4.70 11.65 -45.03
C ASN A 140 -3.39 11.16 -44.42
N PRO A 141 -2.24 11.84 -44.50
CA PRO A 141 -1.04 11.51 -43.76
C PRO A 141 -1.28 11.59 -42.26
N ASN A 142 -2.29 12.36 -41.83
CA ASN A 142 -2.72 12.48 -40.43
C ASN A 142 -3.31 11.18 -39.88
N ASP A 143 -4.04 10.39 -40.68
CA ASP A 143 -4.60 9.12 -40.21
C ASP A 143 -3.53 8.06 -40.00
N ILE A 144 -2.46 8.06 -40.80
CA ILE A 144 -1.34 7.14 -40.65
C ILE A 144 -0.52 7.50 -39.39
N TYR A 145 -0.25 8.80 -39.20
CA TYR A 145 0.46 9.29 -38.01
C TYR A 145 -0.34 9.00 -36.74
N LEU A 146 -1.62 9.30 -36.72
CA LEU A 146 -2.51 9.08 -35.59
C LEU A 146 -2.67 7.59 -35.27
N SER A 147 -2.78 6.75 -36.31
CA SER A 147 -2.82 5.29 -36.18
C SER A 147 -1.56 4.74 -35.52
N LYS A 148 -0.37 5.19 -35.90
CA LYS A 148 0.90 4.81 -35.27
C LYS A 148 0.97 5.27 -33.82
N LYS A 149 0.49 6.49 -33.52
CA LYS A 149 0.49 7.04 -32.15
C LYS A 149 -0.48 6.24 -31.27
N VAL A 150 -1.69 5.91 -31.75
CA VAL A 150 -2.64 5.07 -31.02
C VAL A 150 -2.07 3.67 -30.80
N ALA A 151 -1.49 3.05 -31.81
CA ALA A 151 -0.87 1.71 -31.67
C ALA A 151 0.26 1.70 -30.63
N LEU A 152 1.08 2.76 -30.56
CA LEU A 152 2.10 2.92 -29.55
C LEU A 152 1.49 3.02 -28.13
N LEU A 153 0.40 3.80 -27.98
CA LEU A 153 -0.27 3.96 -26.69
C LEU A 153 -0.95 2.66 -26.24
N VAL A 154 -1.56 1.92 -27.16
CA VAL A 154 -2.11 0.59 -26.87
C VAL A 154 -1.02 -0.36 -26.37
N ARG A 155 0.17 -0.34 -27.00
CA ARG A 155 1.30 -1.13 -26.52
C ARG A 155 1.75 -0.73 -25.13
N LYS A 156 1.88 0.58 -24.86
CA LYS A 156 2.25 1.09 -23.50
C LYS A 156 1.20 0.72 -22.44
N HIS A 157 -0.07 0.78 -22.80
CA HIS A 157 -1.15 0.36 -21.91
C HIS A 157 -1.05 -1.14 -21.60
N ARG A 158 -0.82 -1.97 -22.62
CA ARG A 158 -0.63 -3.40 -22.44
C ARG A 158 0.60 -3.71 -21.57
N GLU A 159 1.72 -3.05 -21.80
CA GLU A 159 2.92 -3.15 -20.96
C GLU A 159 2.64 -2.79 -19.49
N ALA A 160 1.79 -1.78 -19.23
CA ALA A 160 1.37 -1.42 -17.87
C ALA A 160 0.49 -2.49 -17.22
N LEU A 161 -0.45 -3.08 -17.99
CA LEU A 161 -1.29 -4.19 -17.52
C LEU A 161 -0.49 -5.46 -17.22
N GLU A 162 0.45 -5.82 -18.10
CA GLU A 162 1.35 -6.96 -17.92
C GLU A 162 2.22 -6.78 -16.67
N TYR A 163 2.69 -5.55 -16.42
CA TYR A 163 3.47 -5.25 -15.22
C TYR A 163 2.60 -5.31 -13.95
N ALA A 164 1.37 -4.82 -13.99
CA ALA A 164 0.42 -4.94 -12.87
C ALA A 164 0.12 -6.40 -12.54
N GLN A 165 -0.06 -7.26 -13.57
CA GLN A 165 -0.27 -8.68 -13.39
C GLN A 165 0.96 -9.37 -12.79
N LEU A 166 2.17 -9.04 -13.28
CA LEU A 166 3.41 -9.57 -12.71
C LEU A 166 3.58 -9.19 -11.23
N LEU A 167 3.19 -7.97 -10.88
CA LEU A 167 3.21 -7.50 -9.50
C LEU A 167 2.23 -8.30 -8.63
N GLU A 168 1.01 -8.51 -9.09
CA GLU A 168 0.03 -9.35 -8.40
C GLU A 168 0.57 -10.77 -8.20
N ASP A 169 1.05 -11.41 -9.26
CA ASP A 169 1.56 -12.79 -9.20
C ASP A 169 2.76 -12.94 -8.24
N THR A 170 3.58 -11.89 -8.14
CA THR A 170 4.77 -11.89 -7.27
C THR A 170 4.40 -11.73 -5.79
N PHE A 171 3.48 -10.82 -5.48
CA PHE A 171 3.18 -10.44 -4.10
C PHE A 171 1.99 -11.19 -3.50
N THR A 172 1.17 -11.91 -4.30
CA THR A 172 -0.04 -12.57 -3.80
C THR A 172 0.24 -13.61 -2.71
N ILE A 173 1.31 -14.42 -2.85
CA ILE A 173 1.68 -15.44 -1.86
C ILE A 173 2.32 -14.83 -0.61
N PRO A 174 3.35 -13.95 -0.70
CA PRO A 174 3.89 -13.27 0.46
C PRO A 174 2.82 -12.57 1.31
N PHE A 175 1.92 -11.84 0.68
CA PHE A 175 0.83 -11.16 1.41
C PHE A 175 -0.21 -12.13 1.99
N ALA A 176 -0.49 -13.24 1.32
CA ALA A 176 -1.37 -14.27 1.89
C ALA A 176 -0.79 -14.85 3.18
N MET A 177 0.51 -15.17 3.19
CA MET A 177 1.21 -15.63 4.38
C MET A 177 1.24 -14.58 5.48
N GLN A 178 1.47 -13.32 5.14
CA GLN A 178 1.49 -12.21 6.09
C GLN A 178 0.12 -12.00 6.74
N ILE A 179 -0.97 -11.96 5.96
CA ILE A 179 -2.34 -11.84 6.48
C ILE A 179 -2.68 -13.02 7.40
N LEU A 180 -2.29 -14.24 7.03
CA LEU A 180 -2.51 -15.43 7.85
C LEU A 180 -1.81 -15.30 9.21
N ILE A 181 -0.53 -14.94 9.23
CA ILE A 181 0.26 -14.76 10.47
C ILE A 181 -0.35 -13.64 11.33
N VAL A 182 -0.71 -12.51 10.73
CA VAL A 182 -1.34 -11.38 11.43
C VAL A 182 -2.69 -11.80 12.03
N THR A 183 -3.51 -12.55 11.28
CA THR A 183 -4.82 -13.00 11.76
C THR A 183 -4.68 -13.93 12.96
N ILE A 184 -3.75 -14.88 12.91
CA ILE A 184 -3.46 -15.78 14.03
C ILE A 184 -2.94 -14.97 15.25
N GLY A 185 -1.99 -14.07 15.03
CA GLY A 185 -1.45 -13.21 16.07
C GLY A 185 -2.51 -12.33 16.73
N MET A 186 -3.40 -11.71 15.96
CA MET A 186 -4.53 -10.95 16.49
C MET A 186 -5.49 -11.81 17.30
N SER A 187 -5.79 -13.03 16.85
CA SER A 187 -6.68 -13.93 17.58
C SER A 187 -6.10 -14.32 18.95
N ILE A 188 -4.78 -14.62 19.01
CA ILE A 188 -4.08 -14.90 20.26
C ILE A 188 -4.08 -13.68 21.19
N THR A 189 -3.83 -12.49 20.61
CA THR A 189 -3.79 -11.25 21.38
C THR A 189 -5.16 -10.91 21.99
N LEU A 190 -6.24 -11.10 21.25
CA LEU A 190 -7.60 -10.90 21.74
C LEU A 190 -7.93 -11.88 22.89
N LEU A 191 -7.54 -13.15 22.75
CA LEU A 191 -7.71 -14.13 23.85
C LEU A 191 -6.93 -13.71 25.10
N GLN A 192 -5.74 -13.15 24.97
CA GLN A 192 -4.96 -12.65 26.10
C GLN A 192 -5.60 -11.45 26.81
N ILE A 193 -6.24 -10.54 26.05
CA ILE A 193 -6.96 -9.38 26.62
C ILE A 193 -8.19 -9.83 27.42
N THR A 194 -8.89 -10.90 26.99
CA THR A 194 -10.10 -11.38 27.67
C THR A 194 -9.82 -12.21 28.92
N GLN A 195 -8.58 -12.59 29.19
CA GLN A 195 -8.22 -13.25 30.44
C GLN A 195 -8.27 -12.28 31.62
N GLU A 196 -9.06 -12.57 32.64
CA GLU A 196 -9.42 -11.71 33.77
C GLU A 196 -8.24 -11.17 34.61
N ASN A 197 -7.03 -11.73 34.46
CA ASN A 197 -5.84 -11.41 35.23
C ASN A 197 -4.80 -10.57 34.47
N SER A 198 -5.15 -9.96 33.34
CA SER A 198 -4.19 -9.15 32.61
C SER A 198 -3.98 -7.80 33.31
N ASP A 199 -2.74 -7.49 33.70
CA ASP A 199 -2.36 -6.16 34.19
C ASP A 199 -2.73 -5.11 33.15
N ILE A 200 -3.20 -3.92 33.61
CA ILE A 200 -3.58 -2.80 32.74
C ILE A 200 -2.48 -2.46 31.73
N LEU A 201 -1.22 -2.59 32.15
CA LEU A 201 -0.07 -2.32 31.30
C LEU A 201 0.06 -3.35 30.16
N GLU A 202 -0.19 -4.63 30.42
CA GLU A 202 -0.23 -5.67 29.38
C GLU A 202 -1.40 -5.46 28.41
N ALA A 203 -2.59 -5.20 28.92
CA ALA A 203 -3.75 -4.91 28.08
C ALA A 203 -3.49 -3.71 27.15
N THR A 204 -2.88 -2.64 27.67
CA THR A 204 -2.50 -1.48 26.87
C THR A 204 -1.54 -1.84 25.73
N ARG A 205 -0.54 -2.70 25.99
CA ARG A 205 0.40 -3.19 24.96
C ARG A 205 -0.31 -3.96 23.85
N TYR A 206 -1.26 -4.83 24.20
CA TYR A 206 -2.03 -5.58 23.22
C TYR A 206 -2.92 -4.67 22.36
N VAL A 207 -3.52 -3.65 22.95
CA VAL A 207 -4.31 -2.65 22.22
C VAL A 207 -3.42 -1.90 21.21
N PHE A 208 -2.23 -1.44 21.60
CA PHE A 208 -1.28 -0.80 20.68
C PHE A 208 -0.84 -1.71 19.55
N TYR A 209 -0.63 -3.00 19.83
CA TYR A 209 -0.31 -3.99 18.80
C TYR A 209 -1.44 -4.12 17.75
N ILE A 210 -2.69 -4.23 18.20
CA ILE A 210 -3.85 -4.31 17.31
C ILE A 210 -3.97 -3.05 16.44
N ILE A 211 -3.83 -1.87 17.05
CA ILE A 211 -3.87 -0.58 16.31
C ILE A 211 -2.76 -0.56 15.25
N GLY A 212 -1.54 -0.98 15.57
CA GLY A 212 -0.45 -1.05 14.62
C GLY A 212 -0.74 -1.96 13.43
N GLN A 213 -1.33 -3.13 13.67
CA GLN A 213 -1.73 -4.06 12.61
C GLN A 213 -2.84 -3.50 11.72
N LEU A 214 -3.81 -2.79 12.30
CA LEU A 214 -4.88 -2.15 11.53
C LEU A 214 -4.34 -1.01 10.65
N ILE A 215 -3.41 -0.20 11.16
CA ILE A 215 -2.75 0.86 10.39
C ILE A 215 -1.96 0.25 9.22
N HIS A 216 -1.24 -0.84 9.44
CA HIS A 216 -0.48 -1.53 8.40
C HIS A 216 -1.41 -2.10 7.31
N LEU A 217 -2.48 -2.79 7.69
CA LEU A 217 -3.47 -3.30 6.75
C LEU A 217 -4.17 -2.18 5.96
N PHE A 218 -4.49 -1.06 6.63
CA PHE A 218 -5.04 0.13 5.99
C PHE A 218 -4.09 0.67 4.91
N PHE A 219 -2.80 0.77 5.23
CA PHE A 219 -1.80 1.27 4.31
C PHE A 219 -1.68 0.39 3.05
N LEU A 220 -1.59 -0.94 3.20
CA LEU A 220 -1.56 -1.86 2.07
C LEU A 220 -2.83 -1.78 1.22
N SER A 221 -3.99 -1.64 1.88
CA SER A 221 -5.28 -1.50 1.20
C SER A 221 -5.40 -0.17 0.45
N PHE A 222 -4.83 0.91 0.99
CA PHE A 222 -4.76 2.21 0.36
C PHE A 222 -3.91 2.18 -0.92
N GLU A 223 -2.74 1.56 -0.88
CA GLU A 223 -1.88 1.40 -2.06
C GLU A 223 -2.55 0.53 -3.13
N GLY A 224 -3.23 -0.54 -2.72
CA GLY A 224 -4.04 -1.36 -3.65
C GLY A 224 -5.17 -0.57 -4.29
N GLN A 225 -5.87 0.28 -3.54
CA GLN A 225 -6.91 1.16 -4.07
C GLN A 225 -6.36 2.16 -5.09
N ARG A 226 -5.19 2.72 -4.83
CA ARG A 226 -4.53 3.64 -5.79
C ARG A 226 -4.26 2.97 -7.13
N LEU A 227 -3.83 1.72 -7.15
CA LEU A 227 -3.65 0.97 -8.40
C LEU A 227 -4.97 0.79 -9.15
N ILE A 228 -6.04 0.41 -8.43
CA ILE A 228 -7.40 0.29 -8.99
C ILE A 228 -7.81 1.61 -9.64
N ASP A 229 -7.70 2.72 -8.93
CA ASP A 229 -8.13 4.04 -9.38
C ASP A 229 -7.34 4.51 -10.61
N HIS A 230 -6.01 4.37 -10.61
CA HIS A 230 -5.17 4.74 -11.75
C HIS A 230 -5.47 3.90 -12.99
N SER A 231 -5.76 2.60 -12.83
CA SER A 231 -6.10 1.73 -13.94
C SER A 231 -7.47 2.10 -14.58
N LEU A 232 -8.46 2.46 -13.75
CA LEU A 232 -9.79 2.88 -14.20
C LEU A 232 -9.77 4.28 -14.84
N GLN A 233 -8.98 5.22 -14.31
CA GLN A 233 -8.87 6.58 -14.85
C GLN A 233 -8.44 6.63 -16.32
N ILE A 234 -7.83 5.58 -16.87
CA ILE A 234 -7.50 5.52 -18.30
C ILE A 234 -8.75 5.62 -19.16
N CYS A 235 -9.83 4.92 -18.79
CA CYS A 235 -11.11 4.98 -19.51
C CYS A 235 -11.64 6.41 -19.55
N ASP A 236 -11.68 7.11 -18.42
CA ASP A 236 -12.18 8.48 -18.30
C ASP A 236 -11.33 9.46 -19.12
N LYS A 237 -10.01 9.33 -19.08
CA LYS A 237 -9.08 10.15 -19.85
C LYS A 237 -9.21 9.92 -21.37
N MET A 238 -9.46 8.67 -21.78
CA MET A 238 -9.76 8.38 -23.18
C MET A 238 -11.12 8.94 -23.60
N TYR A 239 -12.15 8.78 -22.78
CA TYR A 239 -13.48 9.28 -23.06
C TYR A 239 -13.50 10.82 -23.16
N SER A 240 -12.75 11.52 -22.32
CA SER A 240 -12.61 12.98 -22.35
C SER A 240 -11.82 13.51 -23.55
N SER A 241 -11.11 12.65 -24.29
CA SER A 241 -10.45 13.02 -25.53
C SER A 241 -11.45 13.17 -26.67
N CYS A 242 -11.08 13.91 -27.74
CA CYS A 242 -11.94 14.05 -28.93
C CYS A 242 -11.92 12.82 -29.85
N TRP A 243 -11.98 11.60 -29.27
CA TRP A 243 -11.86 10.34 -29.99
C TRP A 243 -12.89 10.14 -31.09
N TYR A 244 -14.09 10.73 -30.96
CA TYR A 244 -15.18 10.70 -31.95
C TYR A 244 -14.87 11.45 -33.27
N LYS A 245 -13.81 12.27 -33.28
CA LYS A 245 -13.30 12.95 -34.48
C LYS A 245 -12.33 12.10 -35.30
N ALA A 246 -11.93 10.94 -34.79
CA ALA A 246 -11.03 10.02 -35.47
C ALA A 246 -11.73 9.27 -36.62
N SER A 247 -10.95 8.61 -37.48
CA SER A 247 -11.50 7.69 -38.48
C SER A 247 -12.20 6.50 -37.82
N MET A 248 -13.20 5.89 -38.46
CA MET A 248 -13.97 4.76 -37.92
C MET A 248 -13.10 3.59 -37.43
N LYS A 249 -11.99 3.35 -38.12
CA LYS A 249 -11.03 2.30 -37.72
C LYS A 249 -10.39 2.62 -36.38
N LEU A 250 -9.98 3.87 -36.18
CA LEU A 250 -9.36 4.33 -34.92
C LEU A 250 -10.37 4.40 -33.79
N GLN A 251 -11.61 4.85 -34.06
CA GLN A 251 -12.67 4.83 -33.05
C GLN A 251 -12.92 3.43 -32.50
N LYS A 252 -13.02 2.42 -33.37
CA LYS A 252 -13.18 1.02 -32.96
C LYS A 252 -12.02 0.55 -32.07
N MET A 253 -10.79 0.91 -32.43
CA MET A 253 -9.60 0.53 -31.66
C MET A 253 -9.60 1.20 -30.27
N ILE A 254 -9.94 2.49 -30.19
CA ILE A 254 -10.04 3.23 -28.93
C ILE A 254 -11.16 2.65 -28.05
N MET A 255 -12.33 2.32 -28.63
CA MET A 255 -13.41 1.66 -27.88
C MET A 255 -13.00 0.32 -27.28
N LEU A 256 -12.24 -0.51 -28.01
CA LEU A 256 -11.71 -1.77 -27.47
C LEU A 256 -10.80 -1.54 -26.27
N VAL A 257 -9.96 -0.52 -26.33
CA VAL A 257 -9.08 -0.17 -25.18
C VAL A 257 -9.91 0.35 -24.00
N MET A 258 -10.92 1.20 -24.24
CA MET A 258 -11.84 1.65 -23.19
C MET A 258 -12.57 0.47 -22.53
N MET A 259 -13.10 -0.48 -23.32
CA MET A 259 -13.73 -1.70 -22.78
C MET A 259 -12.78 -2.52 -21.92
N LYS A 260 -11.52 -2.66 -22.32
CA LYS A 260 -10.51 -3.34 -21.50
C LYS A 260 -10.21 -2.59 -20.21
N SER A 261 -10.17 -1.25 -20.25
CA SER A 261 -9.87 -0.38 -19.11
C SER A 261 -11.02 -0.30 -18.08
N LEU A 262 -12.21 -0.81 -18.40
CA LEU A 262 -13.31 -0.96 -17.42
C LEU A 262 -13.04 -2.07 -16.38
N HIS A 263 -12.14 -2.99 -16.69
CA HIS A 263 -11.70 -4.00 -15.74
C HIS A 263 -10.46 -3.49 -15.01
N PRO A 264 -10.58 -3.18 -13.69
CA PRO A 264 -9.46 -2.66 -12.93
C PRO A 264 -8.35 -3.69 -12.76
N SER A 265 -7.11 -3.21 -12.69
CA SER A 265 -6.00 -4.00 -12.15
C SER A 265 -6.05 -3.90 -10.63
N PHE A 266 -5.97 -5.03 -9.94
CA PHE A 266 -6.01 -5.08 -8.48
C PHE A 266 -4.87 -5.95 -7.95
N LEU A 267 -4.58 -5.81 -6.68
CA LEU A 267 -3.64 -6.64 -5.95
C LEU A 267 -4.42 -7.50 -4.98
N SER A 268 -4.03 -8.75 -4.83
CA SER A 268 -4.71 -9.69 -3.94
C SER A 268 -3.72 -10.44 -3.05
N ALA A 269 -4.20 -10.86 -1.88
CA ALA A 269 -3.53 -11.82 -1.02
C ALA A 269 -4.18 -13.19 -1.20
N GLY A 270 -3.45 -14.12 -1.83
CA GLY A 270 -3.92 -15.48 -2.07
C GLY A 270 -5.17 -15.58 -2.92
N LYS A 271 -5.51 -14.56 -3.70
CA LYS A 271 -6.77 -14.43 -4.47
C LYS A 271 -8.06 -14.46 -3.62
N VAL A 272 -7.93 -14.36 -2.30
CA VAL A 272 -9.04 -14.36 -1.34
C VAL A 272 -9.34 -12.93 -0.88
N TYR A 273 -8.32 -12.16 -0.60
CA TYR A 273 -8.45 -10.77 -0.14
C TYR A 273 -7.90 -9.81 -1.18
N ILE A 274 -8.73 -8.87 -1.66
CA ILE A 274 -8.32 -7.81 -2.58
C ILE A 274 -7.95 -6.58 -1.75
N PHE A 275 -6.74 -6.03 -1.97
CA PHE A 275 -6.32 -4.81 -1.31
C PHE A 275 -7.10 -3.62 -1.87
N SER A 276 -8.15 -3.22 -1.15
CA SER A 276 -9.00 -2.07 -1.45
C SER A 276 -9.54 -1.47 -0.16
N LEU A 277 -9.93 -0.21 -0.19
CA LEU A 277 -10.55 0.44 0.97
C LEU A 277 -11.90 -0.21 1.32
N GLN A 278 -12.61 -0.72 0.33
CA GLN A 278 -13.86 -1.46 0.54
C GLN A 278 -13.63 -2.74 1.31
N SER A 279 -12.62 -3.54 0.93
CA SER A 279 -12.27 -4.77 1.65
C SER A 279 -11.81 -4.49 3.07
N PHE A 280 -11.04 -3.41 3.28
CA PHE A 280 -10.62 -2.97 4.61
C PHE A 280 -11.82 -2.64 5.50
N THR A 281 -12.78 -1.84 5.01
CA THR A 281 -13.99 -1.52 5.77
C THR A 281 -14.85 -2.75 6.08
N MET A 282 -14.93 -3.71 5.15
CA MET A 282 -15.62 -4.99 5.39
C MET A 282 -14.97 -5.78 6.53
N ILE A 283 -13.63 -5.85 6.58
CA ILE A 283 -12.93 -6.52 7.69
C ILE A 283 -13.24 -5.85 9.02
N LEU A 284 -13.18 -4.51 9.08
CA LEU A 284 -13.50 -3.77 10.31
C LEU A 284 -14.93 -4.04 10.77
N GLN A 285 -15.91 -3.95 9.88
CA GLN A 285 -17.32 -4.22 10.19
C GLN A 285 -17.53 -5.65 10.68
N THR A 286 -16.92 -6.63 10.02
CA THR A 286 -17.02 -8.03 10.40
C THR A 286 -16.37 -8.26 11.78
N SER A 287 -15.20 -7.69 12.03
CA SER A 287 -14.50 -7.78 13.31
C SER A 287 -15.32 -7.18 14.46
N MET A 288 -15.93 -6.01 14.24
CA MET A 288 -16.82 -5.37 15.22
C MET A 288 -18.07 -6.21 15.50
N SER A 289 -18.65 -6.84 14.47
CA SER A 289 -19.79 -7.72 14.62
C SER A 289 -19.45 -8.97 15.45
N TYR A 290 -18.29 -9.58 15.18
CA TYR A 290 -17.81 -10.71 16.01
C TYR A 290 -17.55 -10.30 17.45
N PHE A 291 -16.93 -9.14 17.67
CA PHE A 291 -16.68 -8.62 19.01
C PHE A 291 -17.97 -8.40 19.80
N THR A 292 -19.01 -7.79 19.19
CA THR A 292 -20.30 -7.58 19.85
C THR A 292 -20.98 -8.90 20.20
N VAL A 293 -20.92 -9.91 19.33
CA VAL A 293 -21.45 -11.25 19.62
C VAL A 293 -20.68 -11.89 20.77
N LEU A 294 -19.34 -11.88 20.76
CA LEU A 294 -18.54 -12.45 21.86
C LEU A 294 -18.80 -11.74 23.19
N ALA A 295 -18.91 -10.41 23.18
CA ALA A 295 -19.23 -9.63 24.38
C ALA A 295 -20.64 -9.92 24.93
N SER A 296 -21.58 -10.38 24.11
CA SER A 296 -22.94 -10.76 24.57
C SER A 296 -23.01 -12.13 25.23
N PHE A 297 -21.97 -12.95 25.11
CA PHE A 297 -21.88 -14.27 25.76
C PHE A 297 -21.14 -14.25 27.12
N GLN A 298 -20.58 -13.11 27.52
CA GLN A 298 -20.04 -12.83 28.84
C GLN A 298 -21.08 -12.15 29.75
#